data_99a26f89be79ddd5889616528f48146f
#
_entry.id   99a26f89be79ddd5889616528f48146f
#
_cell.length_a   1.000
_cell.length_b   1.000
_cell.length_c   1.000
_cell.angle_alpha   90.00
_cell.angle_beta   90.00
_cell.angle_gamma   90.00
#
_symmetry.space_group_name_H-M   'P 1'
#
loop_
_entity.id
_entity.type
_entity.pdbx_description
1 polymer ?
#
loop_
_entity_poly.entity_id
_entity_poly.type
_entity_poly.pdbx_seq_one_letter_code
_entity_poly.pdbx_strand_id
1 'polypeptide(L)'
;MARRVATGQPLTIMALGSSSTAGAGASSPVASYPSRLEAELKARFPSLAIKVINRGVNGEEAADMLKRFDQAEIDDMPDVVLWQVGTNAVLRDNPFRPVDRLIKEGLAKMRLLGADVVLIDPQFAPKVIVKPDAEDMVELIAAAAMSRGVDLFPRFAIMREWRDKDGVPFEAFLSPDQLHMNDWGYACLAKLLGAAMADAATRPVAAARASTR
;
A
#
# COMPACT_ATOMS: atom_id res chain seq x y z
N MET A 1 -9.66 1.02 11.03
CA MET A 1 -9.39 -0.44 11.24
C MET A 1 -9.55 -0.86 12.71
N ALA A 2 -8.80 -0.32 13.67
CA ALA A 2 -8.82 -0.75 15.08
C ALA A 2 -10.22 -0.86 15.69
N ARG A 3 -11.08 0.15 15.45
CA ARG A 3 -12.48 0.13 15.93
C ARG A 3 -13.29 -1.06 15.38
N ARG A 4 -13.13 -1.39 14.08
CA ARG A 4 -13.83 -2.54 13.45
C ARG A 4 -13.40 -3.86 14.09
N VAL A 5 -12.08 -4.02 14.29
CA VAL A 5 -11.52 -5.19 14.96
C VAL A 5 -12.05 -5.31 16.39
N ALA A 6 -12.01 -4.22 17.17
CA ALA A 6 -12.44 -4.23 18.57
C ALA A 6 -13.97 -4.50 18.74
N THR A 7 -14.78 -4.11 17.75
CA THR A 7 -16.25 -4.28 17.81
C THR A 7 -16.77 -5.48 17.04
N GLY A 8 -15.90 -6.25 16.36
CA GLY A 8 -16.30 -7.39 15.53
C GLY A 8 -17.11 -7.00 14.28
N GLN A 9 -17.03 -5.75 13.84
CA GLN A 9 -17.76 -5.27 12.67
C GLN A 9 -17.03 -5.60 11.37
N PRO A 10 -17.73 -5.85 10.25
CA PRO A 10 -17.11 -6.09 8.96
C PRO A 10 -16.07 -5.02 8.60
N LEU A 11 -14.97 -5.44 7.99
CA LEU A 11 -13.86 -4.59 7.56
C LEU A 11 -13.69 -4.65 6.05
N THR A 12 -13.85 -3.52 5.38
CA THR A 12 -13.60 -3.37 3.95
C THR A 12 -12.31 -2.61 3.71
N ILE A 13 -11.40 -3.20 2.94
CA ILE A 13 -10.11 -2.62 2.57
C ILE A 13 -10.09 -2.44 1.05
N MET A 14 -9.81 -1.24 0.57
CA MET A 14 -9.57 -0.96 -0.85
C MET A 14 -8.06 -0.94 -1.12
N ALA A 15 -7.59 -1.77 -2.02
CA ALA A 15 -6.23 -1.70 -2.54
C ALA A 15 -6.24 -0.89 -3.85
N LEU A 16 -5.91 0.39 -3.76
CA LEU A 16 -5.81 1.33 -4.87
C LEU A 16 -4.35 1.37 -5.36
N GLY A 17 -4.14 1.27 -6.67
CA GLY A 17 -2.78 1.30 -7.19
C GLY A 17 -2.67 0.97 -8.67
N SER A 18 -1.44 0.73 -9.10
CA SER A 18 -1.11 0.39 -10.48
C SER A 18 -0.96 -1.13 -10.70
N SER A 19 -0.07 -1.53 -11.60
CA SER A 19 0.18 -2.92 -11.99
C SER A 19 0.59 -3.82 -10.82
N SER A 20 1.39 -3.33 -9.86
CA SER A 20 1.74 -4.10 -8.67
C SER A 20 0.52 -4.44 -7.81
N THR A 21 -0.47 -3.55 -7.76
CA THR A 21 -1.74 -3.80 -7.05
C THR A 21 -2.65 -4.70 -7.86
N ALA A 22 -2.71 -4.50 -9.20
CA ALA A 22 -3.46 -5.39 -10.09
C ALA A 22 -2.97 -6.84 -10.02
N GLY A 23 -1.68 -7.05 -9.70
CA GLY A 23 -1.06 -8.38 -9.60
C GLY A 23 -0.21 -8.75 -10.82
N ALA A 24 0.31 -7.75 -11.56
CA ALA A 24 1.25 -8.04 -12.65
C ALA A 24 2.48 -8.80 -12.12
N GLY A 25 2.90 -9.85 -12.84
CA GLY A 25 3.96 -10.76 -12.41
C GLY A 25 3.50 -11.93 -11.53
N ALA A 26 2.29 -11.89 -10.98
CA ALA A 26 1.69 -13.02 -10.28
C ALA A 26 1.18 -14.08 -11.27
N SER A 27 1.23 -15.36 -10.89
CA SER A 27 0.75 -16.47 -11.70
C SER A 27 -0.77 -16.49 -11.89
N SER A 28 -1.49 -15.85 -11.01
CA SER A 28 -2.96 -15.76 -11.02
C SER A 28 -3.46 -14.61 -10.14
N PRO A 29 -4.73 -14.17 -10.30
CA PRO A 29 -5.30 -13.11 -9.47
C PRO A 29 -5.25 -13.40 -7.96
N VAL A 30 -5.39 -14.67 -7.54
CA VAL A 30 -5.32 -15.07 -6.13
C VAL A 30 -3.90 -15.00 -5.56
N ALA A 31 -2.88 -14.93 -6.39
CA ALA A 31 -1.49 -14.78 -6.01
C ALA A 31 -1.07 -13.30 -5.86
N SER A 32 -1.92 -12.34 -6.25
CA SER A 32 -1.68 -10.91 -6.04
C SER A 32 -1.66 -10.55 -4.55
N TYR A 33 -0.94 -9.47 -4.17
CA TYR A 33 -0.87 -9.09 -2.75
C TYR A 33 -2.22 -8.75 -2.12
N PRO A 34 -3.20 -8.11 -2.81
CA PRO A 34 -4.48 -7.84 -2.17
C PRO A 34 -5.25 -9.11 -1.80
N SER A 35 -5.25 -10.13 -2.69
CA SER A 35 -5.90 -11.42 -2.41
C SER A 35 -5.21 -12.18 -1.27
N ARG A 36 -3.88 -12.19 -1.25
CA ARG A 36 -3.09 -12.80 -0.17
C ARG A 36 -3.25 -12.07 1.16
N LEU A 37 -3.33 -10.73 1.13
CA LEU A 37 -3.58 -9.92 2.32
C LEU A 37 -4.94 -10.24 2.95
N GLU A 38 -5.98 -10.44 2.13
CA GLU A 38 -7.27 -10.88 2.62
C GLU A 38 -7.17 -12.20 3.39
N ALA A 39 -6.46 -13.17 2.83
CA ALA A 39 -6.23 -14.48 3.48
C ALA A 39 -5.44 -14.32 4.79
N GLU A 40 -4.38 -13.52 4.80
CA GLU A 40 -3.56 -13.24 5.98
C GLU A 40 -4.36 -12.57 7.10
N LEU A 41 -5.18 -11.58 6.77
CA LEU A 41 -6.01 -10.88 7.76
C LEU A 41 -7.13 -11.78 8.29
N LYS A 42 -7.77 -12.59 7.44
CA LYS A 42 -8.77 -13.58 7.87
C LYS A 42 -8.18 -14.63 8.80
N ALA A 43 -6.95 -15.06 8.55
CA ALA A 43 -6.25 -15.99 9.44
C ALA A 43 -5.94 -15.37 10.82
N ARG A 44 -5.62 -14.07 10.87
CA ARG A 44 -5.32 -13.33 12.11
C ARG A 44 -6.59 -12.95 12.91
N PHE A 45 -7.69 -12.71 12.21
CA PHE A 45 -8.97 -12.29 12.77
C PHE A 45 -10.10 -13.21 12.28
N PRO A 46 -10.13 -14.49 12.68
CA PRO A 46 -11.03 -15.49 12.10
C PRO A 46 -12.53 -15.24 12.36
N SER A 47 -12.86 -14.43 13.36
CA SER A 47 -14.23 -14.03 13.65
C SER A 47 -14.69 -12.78 12.92
N LEU A 48 -13.80 -12.11 12.16
CA LEU A 48 -14.11 -10.86 11.49
C LEU A 48 -14.40 -11.08 10.01
N ALA A 49 -15.50 -10.54 9.51
CA ALA A 49 -15.76 -10.51 8.07
C ALA A 49 -14.83 -9.47 7.42
N ILE A 50 -13.84 -9.94 6.67
CA ILE A 50 -12.86 -9.08 6.01
C ILE A 50 -12.97 -9.24 4.50
N LYS A 51 -12.99 -8.11 3.78
CA LYS A 51 -12.96 -8.04 2.31
C LYS A 51 -11.84 -7.10 1.87
N VAL A 52 -10.97 -7.57 0.97
CA VAL A 52 -9.96 -6.73 0.30
C VAL A 52 -10.33 -6.60 -1.17
N ILE A 53 -10.64 -5.38 -1.60
CA ILE A 53 -11.08 -5.08 -2.96
C ILE A 53 -9.87 -4.59 -3.75
N ASN A 54 -9.50 -5.33 -4.79
CA ASN A 54 -8.41 -4.95 -5.67
C ASN A 54 -8.89 -3.93 -6.71
N ARG A 55 -8.41 -2.69 -6.58
CA ARG A 55 -8.62 -1.57 -7.51
C ARG A 55 -7.30 -1.16 -8.18
N GLY A 56 -6.45 -2.14 -8.49
CA GLY A 56 -5.23 -1.94 -9.27
C GLY A 56 -5.53 -1.86 -10.76
N VAL A 57 -4.93 -0.88 -11.46
CA VAL A 57 -5.00 -0.74 -12.93
C VAL A 57 -3.60 -0.52 -13.48
N ASN A 58 -3.21 -1.34 -14.46
CA ASN A 58 -1.86 -1.31 -15.03
C ASN A 58 -1.51 0.06 -15.60
N GLY A 59 -0.31 0.54 -15.28
CA GLY A 59 0.25 1.76 -15.87
C GLY A 59 -0.29 3.07 -15.27
N GLU A 60 -1.24 3.03 -14.34
CA GLU A 60 -1.78 4.25 -13.73
C GLU A 60 -0.78 5.00 -12.86
N GLU A 61 -0.93 6.30 -12.87
CA GLU A 61 -0.29 7.25 -11.96
C GLU A 61 -1.31 7.82 -10.95
N ALA A 62 -0.83 8.64 -10.02
CA ALA A 62 -1.68 9.25 -9.00
C ALA A 62 -2.89 9.99 -9.58
N ALA A 63 -2.70 10.72 -10.68
CA ALA A 63 -3.78 11.46 -11.35
C ALA A 63 -4.90 10.55 -11.87
N ASP A 64 -4.53 9.41 -12.46
CA ASP A 64 -5.49 8.45 -13.01
C ASP A 64 -6.26 7.74 -11.91
N MET A 65 -5.55 7.34 -10.85
CA MET A 65 -6.15 6.74 -9.67
C MET A 65 -7.17 7.67 -9.01
N LEU A 66 -6.86 8.97 -8.89
CA LEU A 66 -7.76 9.95 -8.29
C LEU A 66 -9.00 10.23 -9.13
N LYS A 67 -8.91 10.20 -10.46
CA LYS A 67 -10.09 10.37 -11.35
C LYS A 67 -11.16 9.30 -11.11
N ARG A 68 -10.75 8.05 -10.83
CA ARG A 68 -11.68 6.94 -10.63
C ARG A 68 -11.96 6.64 -9.15
N PHE A 69 -11.22 7.27 -8.23
CA PHE A 69 -11.36 7.03 -6.80
C PHE A 69 -12.76 7.38 -6.30
N ASP A 70 -13.32 8.51 -6.75
CA ASP A 70 -14.64 8.98 -6.31
C ASP A 70 -15.74 7.95 -6.59
N GLN A 71 -15.69 7.26 -7.75
CA GLN A 71 -16.65 6.21 -8.08
C GLN A 71 -16.39 4.93 -7.28
N ALA A 72 -15.12 4.51 -7.19
CA ALA A 72 -14.74 3.32 -6.44
C ALA A 72 -15.08 3.44 -4.94
N GLU A 73 -14.96 4.63 -4.38
CA GLU A 73 -15.34 4.93 -3.01
C GLU A 73 -16.82 4.73 -2.75
N ILE A 74 -17.68 5.29 -3.63
CA ILE A 74 -19.14 5.16 -3.51
C ILE A 74 -19.55 3.68 -3.57
N ASP A 75 -18.92 2.91 -4.45
CA ASP A 75 -19.21 1.50 -4.65
C ASP A 75 -18.75 0.63 -3.47
N ASP A 76 -17.57 0.90 -2.93
CA ASP A 76 -16.87 0.01 -1.99
C ASP A 76 -16.99 0.44 -0.53
N MET A 77 -17.18 1.73 -0.24
CA MET A 77 -17.23 2.31 1.11
C MET A 77 -16.14 1.77 2.05
N PRO A 78 -14.85 1.95 1.71
CA PRO A 78 -13.75 1.32 2.42
C PRO A 78 -13.53 1.92 3.81
N ASP A 79 -13.21 1.05 4.78
CA ASP A 79 -12.70 1.46 6.10
C ASP A 79 -11.21 1.80 6.06
N VAL A 80 -10.48 1.17 5.13
CA VAL A 80 -9.03 1.37 4.92
C VAL A 80 -8.74 1.46 3.43
N VAL A 81 -7.92 2.42 3.05
CA VAL A 81 -7.36 2.53 1.70
C VAL A 81 -5.86 2.25 1.74
N LEU A 82 -5.44 1.20 1.06
CA LEU A 82 -4.03 0.94 0.75
C LEU A 82 -3.73 1.60 -0.58
N TRP A 83 -2.94 2.66 -0.59
CA TRP A 83 -2.65 3.39 -1.82
C TRP A 83 -1.20 3.20 -2.28
N GLN A 84 -1.00 2.36 -3.29
CA GLN A 84 0.29 2.15 -3.93
C GLN A 84 0.51 3.19 -5.01
N VAL A 85 1.56 4.02 -4.88
CA VAL A 85 1.79 5.18 -5.74
C VAL A 85 3.29 5.44 -5.96
N GLY A 86 3.62 6.22 -6.98
CA GLY A 86 4.97 6.74 -7.25
C GLY A 86 5.77 5.96 -8.29
N THR A 87 5.62 4.64 -8.39
CA THR A 87 6.43 3.81 -9.30
C THR A 87 6.40 4.29 -10.75
N ASN A 88 5.21 4.50 -11.32
CA ASN A 88 5.09 4.90 -12.73
C ASN A 88 5.58 6.34 -12.98
N ALA A 89 5.47 7.22 -11.99
CA ALA A 89 6.04 8.56 -12.06
C ALA A 89 7.58 8.51 -12.16
N VAL A 90 8.23 7.65 -11.37
CA VAL A 90 9.68 7.39 -11.46
C VAL A 90 10.05 6.81 -12.83
N LEU A 91 9.33 5.78 -13.29
CA LEU A 91 9.63 5.11 -14.57
C LEU A 91 9.51 6.04 -15.77
N ARG A 92 8.63 7.07 -15.69
CA ARG A 92 8.38 8.06 -16.76
C ARG A 92 9.13 9.38 -16.57
N ASP A 93 10.00 9.45 -15.56
CA ASP A 93 10.77 10.65 -15.25
C ASP A 93 9.88 11.90 -15.01
N ASN A 94 8.75 11.71 -14.33
CA ASN A 94 7.80 12.77 -14.06
C ASN A 94 8.33 13.77 -13.01
N PRO A 95 8.07 15.08 -13.16
CA PRO A 95 8.53 16.07 -12.18
C PRO A 95 7.82 15.90 -10.83
N PHE A 96 8.56 16.05 -9.73
CA PHE A 96 8.09 15.77 -8.37
C PHE A 96 6.97 16.69 -7.88
N ARG A 97 7.01 17.98 -8.21
CA ARG A 97 6.01 18.95 -7.69
C ARG A 97 4.56 18.58 -8.00
N PRO A 98 4.20 18.21 -9.26
CA PRO A 98 2.84 17.73 -9.57
C PRO A 98 2.50 16.43 -8.82
N VAL A 99 3.44 15.50 -8.69
CA VAL A 99 3.24 14.22 -7.99
C VAL A 99 2.96 14.45 -6.51
N ASP A 100 3.78 15.26 -5.84
CA ASP A 100 3.59 15.63 -4.43
C ASP A 100 2.20 16.24 -4.17
N ARG A 101 1.79 17.18 -5.03
CA ARG A 101 0.47 17.81 -4.94
C ARG A 101 -0.65 16.78 -5.06
N LEU A 102 -0.58 15.91 -6.06
CA LEU A 102 -1.60 14.87 -6.29
C LEU A 102 -1.68 13.88 -5.12
N ILE A 103 -0.55 13.48 -4.56
CA ILE A 103 -0.54 12.60 -3.37
C ILE A 103 -1.23 13.30 -2.19
N LYS A 104 -0.89 14.56 -1.91
CA LYS A 104 -1.49 15.32 -0.81
C LYS A 104 -2.99 15.58 -1.01
N GLU A 105 -3.42 15.84 -2.25
CA GLU A 105 -4.84 15.97 -2.61
C GLU A 105 -5.58 14.64 -2.41
N GLY A 106 -5.01 13.53 -2.85
CA GLY A 106 -5.59 12.20 -2.69
C GLY A 106 -5.73 11.81 -1.22
N LEU A 107 -4.70 12.04 -0.41
CA LEU A 107 -4.75 11.79 1.03
C LEU A 107 -5.84 12.62 1.72
N ALA A 108 -5.99 13.88 1.33
CA ALA A 108 -7.06 14.73 1.88
C ALA A 108 -8.46 14.17 1.52
N LYS A 109 -8.65 13.74 0.27
CA LYS A 109 -9.90 13.10 -0.20
C LYS A 109 -10.22 11.84 0.63
N MET A 110 -9.29 10.91 0.72
CA MET A 110 -9.47 9.63 1.41
C MET A 110 -9.81 9.82 2.89
N ARG A 111 -9.20 10.81 3.53
CA ARG A 111 -9.50 11.14 4.94
C ARG A 111 -10.88 11.77 5.15
N LEU A 112 -11.37 12.56 4.19
CA LEU A 112 -12.73 13.12 4.26
C LEU A 112 -13.81 12.05 4.29
N LEU A 113 -13.54 10.85 3.76
CA LEU A 113 -14.42 9.70 3.81
C LEU A 113 -14.42 8.98 5.16
N GLY A 114 -13.49 9.34 6.05
CA GLY A 114 -13.29 8.65 7.30
C GLY A 114 -12.53 7.33 7.18
N ALA A 115 -11.91 7.04 6.03
CA ALA A 115 -11.08 5.87 5.85
C ALA A 115 -9.69 6.08 6.48
N ASP A 116 -9.15 5.03 7.10
CA ASP A 116 -7.73 4.97 7.41
C ASP A 116 -6.93 4.82 6.12
N VAL A 117 -5.76 5.46 6.02
CA VAL A 117 -4.94 5.39 4.79
C VAL A 117 -3.55 4.86 5.11
N VAL A 118 -3.10 3.91 4.28
CA VAL A 118 -1.72 3.41 4.27
C VAL A 118 -1.14 3.65 2.87
N LEU A 119 -0.12 4.50 2.77
CA LEU A 119 0.66 4.63 1.54
C LEU A 119 1.58 3.42 1.37
N ILE A 120 1.76 2.97 0.12
CA ILE A 120 2.74 1.96 -0.25
C ILE A 120 3.65 2.59 -1.30
N ASP A 121 4.92 2.76 -0.96
CA ASP A 121 5.93 3.39 -1.81
C ASP A 121 6.38 2.47 -2.98
N PRO A 122 7.23 2.94 -3.92
CA PRO A 122 7.73 2.13 -5.03
C PRO A 122 8.40 0.82 -4.60
N GLN A 123 8.45 -0.17 -5.49
CA GLN A 123 9.22 -1.39 -5.28
C GLN A 123 10.73 -1.17 -5.53
N PHE A 124 11.58 -1.82 -4.74
CA PHE A 124 13.02 -1.93 -5.00
C PHE A 124 13.25 -3.01 -6.08
N ALA A 125 13.27 -2.59 -7.33
CA ALA A 125 13.40 -3.46 -8.49
C ALA A 125 14.37 -2.86 -9.51
N PRO A 126 15.12 -3.66 -10.32
CA PRO A 126 16.15 -3.15 -11.23
C PRO A 126 15.68 -2.00 -12.12
N LYS A 127 14.46 -2.08 -12.69
CA LYS A 127 13.90 -1.00 -13.53
C LYS A 127 13.56 0.28 -12.77
N VAL A 128 13.37 0.20 -11.47
CA VAL A 128 13.10 1.38 -10.62
C VAL A 128 14.41 1.98 -10.13
N ILE A 129 15.30 1.16 -9.54
CA ILE A 129 16.53 1.66 -8.91
C ILE A 129 17.57 2.19 -9.91
N VAL A 130 17.44 1.88 -11.19
CA VAL A 130 18.29 2.49 -12.24
C VAL A 130 17.92 3.96 -12.49
N LYS A 131 16.74 4.39 -12.04
CA LYS A 131 16.31 5.78 -12.17
C LYS A 131 16.93 6.62 -11.06
N PRO A 132 17.58 7.76 -11.39
CA PRO A 132 18.27 8.58 -10.39
C PRO A 132 17.35 9.11 -9.31
N ASP A 133 16.09 9.36 -9.66
CA ASP A 133 15.08 9.97 -8.78
C ASP A 133 14.28 8.94 -7.95
N ALA A 134 14.67 7.65 -7.96
CA ALA A 134 13.90 6.60 -7.30
C ALA A 134 13.83 6.80 -5.78
N GLU A 135 14.94 7.10 -5.13
CA GLU A 135 15.00 7.32 -3.68
C GLU A 135 14.32 8.63 -3.29
N ASP A 136 14.48 9.70 -4.08
CA ASP A 136 13.80 10.98 -3.84
C ASP A 136 12.27 10.83 -3.89
N MET A 137 11.74 9.96 -4.75
CA MET A 137 10.30 9.65 -4.78
C MET A 137 9.87 8.92 -3.51
N VAL A 138 10.68 8.00 -3.00
CA VAL A 138 10.40 7.29 -1.73
C VAL A 138 10.35 8.29 -0.57
N GLU A 139 11.33 9.22 -0.50
CA GLU A 139 11.37 10.28 0.50
C GLU A 139 10.17 11.23 0.40
N LEU A 140 9.76 11.60 -0.82
CA LEU A 140 8.58 12.43 -1.07
C LEU A 140 7.31 11.77 -0.51
N ILE A 141 7.13 10.48 -0.77
CA ILE A 141 5.96 9.73 -0.29
C ILE A 141 5.98 9.62 1.24
N ALA A 142 7.15 9.37 1.83
CA ALA A 142 7.32 9.32 3.29
C ALA A 142 7.01 10.69 3.94
N ALA A 143 7.51 11.78 3.35
CA ALA A 143 7.21 13.14 3.80
C ALA A 143 5.72 13.48 3.68
N ALA A 144 5.06 13.05 2.61
CA ALA A 144 3.62 13.22 2.42
C ALA A 144 2.83 12.46 3.49
N ALA A 145 3.18 11.19 3.77
CA ALA A 145 2.56 10.40 4.82
C ALA A 145 2.68 11.09 6.18
N MET A 146 3.89 11.48 6.56
CA MET A 146 4.18 12.16 7.83
C MET A 146 3.41 13.49 7.94
N SER A 147 3.42 14.33 6.90
CA SER A 147 2.75 15.63 6.90
C SER A 147 1.24 15.55 7.02
N ARG A 148 0.65 14.43 6.62
CA ARG A 148 -0.79 14.17 6.65
C ARG A 148 -1.21 13.25 7.78
N GLY A 149 -0.27 12.73 8.58
CA GLY A 149 -0.54 11.81 9.69
C GLY A 149 -1.24 10.53 9.22
N VAL A 150 -0.74 9.95 8.12
CA VAL A 150 -1.18 8.65 7.59
C VAL A 150 -0.02 7.65 7.67
N ASP A 151 -0.34 6.37 7.67
CA ASP A 151 0.66 5.32 7.73
C ASP A 151 1.38 5.13 6.40
N LEU A 152 2.64 4.69 6.46
CA LEU A 152 3.45 4.29 5.32
C LEU A 152 3.87 2.83 5.49
N PHE A 153 3.64 2.01 4.48
CA PHE A 153 4.26 0.70 4.36
C PHE A 153 5.49 0.83 3.45
N PRO A 154 6.72 0.76 4.00
CA PRO A 154 7.95 1.10 3.31
C PRO A 154 8.43 -0.08 2.44
N ARG A 155 7.70 -0.38 1.36
CA ARG A 155 7.97 -1.52 0.46
C ARG A 155 9.36 -1.46 -0.14
N PHE A 156 9.84 -0.26 -0.54
CA PHE A 156 11.16 -0.06 -1.10
C PHE A 156 12.26 -0.52 -0.12
N ALA A 157 12.18 -0.07 1.12
CA ALA A 157 13.15 -0.43 2.15
C ALA A 157 13.10 -1.94 2.47
N ILE A 158 11.91 -2.52 2.58
CA ILE A 158 11.71 -3.96 2.84
C ILE A 158 12.36 -4.80 1.73
N MET A 159 12.07 -4.49 0.46
CA MET A 159 12.63 -5.23 -0.67
C MET A 159 14.14 -5.02 -0.83
N ARG A 160 14.66 -3.83 -0.46
CA ARG A 160 16.09 -3.56 -0.39
C ARG A 160 16.77 -4.42 0.68
N GLU A 161 16.15 -4.57 1.86
CA GLU A 161 16.67 -5.47 2.89
C GLU A 161 16.74 -6.93 2.41
N TRP A 162 15.73 -7.44 1.73
CA TRP A 162 15.78 -8.78 1.16
C TRP A 162 17.00 -8.94 0.24
N ARG A 163 17.26 -7.95 -0.61
CA ARG A 163 18.36 -8.01 -1.58
C ARG A 163 19.72 -7.82 -0.93
N ASP A 164 19.91 -6.76 -0.16
CA ASP A 164 21.21 -6.28 0.26
C ASP A 164 21.65 -6.89 1.60
N LYS A 165 20.71 -7.17 2.50
CA LYS A 165 21.00 -7.69 3.83
C LYS A 165 20.79 -9.20 3.93
N ASP A 166 19.69 -9.71 3.38
CA ASP A 166 19.37 -11.14 3.46
C ASP A 166 19.96 -11.93 2.28
N GLY A 167 20.54 -11.26 1.28
CA GLY A 167 21.20 -11.88 0.13
C GLY A 167 20.23 -12.55 -0.86
N VAL A 168 18.92 -12.24 -0.80
CA VAL A 168 17.94 -12.83 -1.70
C VAL A 168 18.09 -12.24 -3.10
N PRO A 169 18.34 -13.06 -4.14
CA PRO A 169 18.49 -12.55 -5.50
C PRO A 169 17.16 -12.02 -6.05
N PHE A 170 17.22 -11.05 -6.98
CA PHE A 170 16.02 -10.44 -7.56
C PHE A 170 15.07 -11.47 -8.18
N GLU A 171 15.58 -12.48 -8.82
CA GLU A 171 14.84 -13.55 -9.48
C GLU A 171 14.00 -14.38 -8.51
N ALA A 172 14.35 -14.40 -7.22
CA ALA A 172 13.59 -15.09 -6.19
C ALA A 172 12.29 -14.37 -5.83
N PHE A 173 12.24 -13.03 -5.94
CA PHE A 173 11.07 -12.25 -5.56
C PHE A 173 10.47 -11.38 -6.67
N LEU A 174 11.15 -11.26 -7.83
CA LEU A 174 10.64 -10.56 -9.00
C LEU A 174 10.33 -11.52 -10.14
N SER A 175 9.41 -11.11 -10.99
CA SER A 175 9.18 -11.75 -12.28
C SER A 175 10.30 -11.43 -13.28
N PRO A 176 10.41 -12.16 -14.42
CA PRO A 176 11.47 -11.94 -15.40
C PRO A 176 11.50 -10.54 -16.02
N ASP A 177 10.44 -9.75 -15.85
CA ASP A 177 10.38 -8.37 -16.34
C ASP A 177 11.21 -7.38 -15.52
N GLN A 178 11.82 -7.82 -14.41
CA GLN A 178 12.69 -7.02 -13.53
C GLN A 178 12.01 -5.79 -12.91
N LEU A 179 10.69 -5.85 -12.77
CA LEU A 179 9.87 -4.78 -12.22
C LEU A 179 8.83 -5.30 -11.23
N HIS A 180 7.99 -6.24 -11.66
CA HIS A 180 6.90 -6.73 -10.85
C HIS A 180 7.34 -7.90 -9.96
N MET A 181 6.71 -8.01 -8.80
CA MET A 181 6.93 -9.17 -7.92
C MET A 181 6.33 -10.44 -8.55
N ASN A 182 6.96 -11.58 -8.27
CA ASN A 182 6.41 -12.89 -8.51
C ASN A 182 5.53 -13.34 -7.33
N ASP A 183 5.02 -14.57 -7.37
CA ASP A 183 4.16 -15.11 -6.31
C ASP A 183 4.80 -15.10 -4.93
N TRP A 184 6.09 -15.40 -4.85
CA TRP A 184 6.82 -15.37 -3.58
C TRP A 184 6.93 -13.95 -3.02
N GLY A 185 7.33 -12.99 -3.86
CA GLY A 185 7.43 -11.58 -3.48
C GLY A 185 6.09 -11.03 -2.99
N TYR A 186 5.01 -11.30 -3.71
CA TYR A 186 3.66 -10.89 -3.28
C TYR A 186 3.21 -11.56 -1.99
N ALA A 187 3.56 -12.83 -1.77
CA ALA A 187 3.23 -13.53 -0.53
C ALA A 187 3.95 -12.91 0.68
N CYS A 188 5.25 -12.67 0.56
CA CYS A 188 6.05 -12.02 1.61
C CYS A 188 5.53 -10.61 1.92
N LEU A 189 5.24 -9.81 0.87
CA LEU A 189 4.69 -8.48 1.03
C LEU A 189 3.35 -8.51 1.79
N ALA A 190 2.43 -9.37 1.36
CA ALA A 190 1.12 -9.50 2.00
C ALA A 190 1.22 -9.93 3.46
N LYS A 191 2.12 -10.86 3.77
CA LYS A 191 2.37 -11.32 5.14
C LYS A 191 2.89 -10.21 6.04
N LEU A 192 3.86 -9.42 5.56
CA LEU A 192 4.43 -8.29 6.31
C LEU A 192 3.42 -7.16 6.49
N LEU A 193 2.69 -6.80 5.43
CA LEU A 193 1.63 -5.80 5.50
C LEU A 193 0.51 -6.24 6.44
N GLY A 194 0.06 -7.49 6.33
CA GLY A 194 -0.96 -8.06 7.21
C GLY A 194 -0.53 -8.08 8.69
N ALA A 195 0.74 -8.37 8.97
CA ALA A 195 1.30 -8.30 10.31
C ALA A 195 1.29 -6.86 10.84
N ALA A 196 1.81 -5.90 10.05
CA ALA A 196 1.85 -4.49 10.44
C ALA A 196 0.44 -3.91 10.70
N MET A 197 -0.53 -4.25 9.84
CA MET A 197 -1.92 -3.84 10.00
C MET A 197 -2.56 -4.46 11.25
N ALA A 198 -2.30 -5.74 11.53
CA ALA A 198 -2.82 -6.41 12.72
C ALA A 198 -2.24 -5.82 14.01
N ASP A 199 -0.92 -5.57 14.03
CA ASP A 199 -0.25 -4.94 15.15
C ASP A 199 -0.78 -3.53 15.42
N ALA A 200 -1.00 -2.74 14.36
CA ALA A 200 -1.58 -1.40 14.48
C ALA A 200 -3.03 -1.44 15.01
N ALA A 201 -3.82 -2.43 14.56
CA ALA A 201 -5.23 -2.56 14.97
C ALA A 201 -5.41 -3.03 16.41
N THR A 202 -4.43 -3.74 16.96
CA THR A 202 -4.49 -4.33 18.32
C THR A 202 -3.67 -3.56 19.35
N ARG A 203 -2.91 -2.54 18.94
CA ARG A 203 -2.17 -1.67 19.87
C ARG A 203 -3.15 -1.01 20.86
N PRO A 204 -2.86 -1.05 22.17
CA PRO A 204 -3.62 -0.28 23.14
C PRO A 204 -3.56 1.22 22.75
N VAL A 205 -4.72 1.84 22.58
CA VAL A 205 -4.78 3.30 22.46
C VAL A 205 -4.26 3.86 23.77
N ALA A 206 -3.08 4.47 23.76
CA ALA A 206 -2.58 5.18 24.93
C ALA A 206 -3.66 6.19 25.31
N ALA A 207 -4.27 6.02 26.50
CA ALA A 207 -5.27 6.92 26.99
C ALA A 207 -4.69 8.34 26.94
N ALA A 208 -5.28 9.19 26.12
CA ALA A 208 -4.93 10.60 26.09
C ALA A 208 -5.07 11.07 27.52
N ARG A 209 -3.93 11.39 28.18
CA ARG A 209 -3.94 11.98 29.53
C ARG A 209 -4.77 13.24 29.42
N ALA A 210 -5.97 13.21 29.95
CA ALA A 210 -6.76 14.39 30.16
C ALA A 210 -5.90 15.34 31.00
N SER A 211 -5.34 16.34 30.35
CA SER A 211 -4.68 17.46 30.99
C SER A 211 -5.79 18.30 31.62
N THR A 212 -6.21 17.89 32.81
CA THR A 212 -6.91 18.81 33.70
C THR A 212 -5.90 19.81 34.23
N ARG A 213 -5.96 21.03 33.70
CA ARG A 213 -5.67 22.25 34.42
C ARG A 213 -6.57 23.38 33.90
#